data_8d9f1510953af686d1384497c6e2ef79
#
_entry.id   8d9f1510953af686d1384497c6e2ef79
#
_cell.length_a   1.000
_cell.length_b   1.000
_cell.length_c   1.000
_cell.angle_alpha   90.00
_cell.angle_beta   90.00
_cell.angle_gamma   90.00
#
_symmetry.space_group_name_H-M   'P 1'
#
loop_
_entity.id
_entity.type
_entity.pdbx_description
1 polymer ?
#
loop_
_entity_poly.entity_id
_entity_poly.type
_entity_poly.pdbx_seq_one_letter_code
_entity_poly.pdbx_strand_id
1 'polypeptide(L)'
;MNEFPKHIQKAILTYEPATVGGITLYPIRVEEYEDFAIARAAIDFMQQSLPVALLNMPILQAYYRMDRESIRDERYPTGLFSRAVLFLVLALRLGEGLKTEERLRLMRAKTDPRDQMKLKSLVYTPDGEEICEITPAKFQRMRPILAAQNGIRLQPEDANPELVEAEEELRRQNAPELEADIGTLVASVAAISGTEEREIYDWPIAKLLARQKAYQRMMDYVVCGIGEANGTKWKKGNPYPSPFFDRKKEGSAAMIALTDFAGGAALNAVSEGTK
;
A
#
# COMPACT_ATOMS: atom_id res chain seq x y z
N MET A 1 13.95 -2.08 4.27
CA MET A 1 14.40 -0.90 3.49
C MET A 1 15.74 -1.08 2.77
N ASN A 2 16.44 -2.21 2.93
CA ASN A 2 17.72 -2.46 2.24
C ASN A 2 17.61 -2.97 0.79
N GLU A 3 16.39 -3.09 0.28
CA GLU A 3 16.12 -3.71 -1.04
C GLU A 3 16.18 -2.73 -2.22
N PHE A 4 16.14 -1.43 -1.96
CA PHE A 4 16.17 -0.43 -3.03
C PHE A 4 17.56 0.19 -3.21
N PRO A 5 17.92 0.61 -4.44
CA PRO A 5 19.09 1.45 -4.67
C PRO A 5 19.09 2.71 -3.78
N LYS A 6 20.27 3.16 -3.33
CA LYS A 6 20.41 4.27 -2.37
C LYS A 6 19.66 5.56 -2.78
N HIS A 7 19.67 5.90 -4.07
CA HIS A 7 18.98 7.09 -4.57
C HIS A 7 17.45 6.96 -4.44
N ILE A 8 16.88 5.77 -4.64
CA ILE A 8 15.45 5.50 -4.46
C ILE A 8 15.11 5.52 -2.96
N GLN A 9 15.95 4.92 -2.12
CA GLN A 9 15.77 4.98 -0.66
C GLN A 9 15.72 6.43 -0.17
N LYS A 10 16.65 7.27 -0.67
CA LYS A 10 16.66 8.69 -0.33
C LYS A 10 15.37 9.37 -0.77
N ALA A 11 14.93 9.19 -2.02
CA ALA A 11 13.71 9.78 -2.55
C ALA A 11 12.47 9.39 -1.72
N ILE A 12 12.36 8.11 -1.31
CA ILE A 12 11.27 7.65 -0.44
C ILE A 12 11.31 8.34 0.93
N LEU A 13 12.49 8.44 1.54
CA LEU A 13 12.66 9.05 2.87
C LEU A 13 12.41 10.56 2.87
N THR A 14 12.75 11.24 1.77
CA THR A 14 12.57 12.70 1.62
C THR A 14 11.25 13.07 0.94
N TYR A 15 10.42 12.08 0.60
CA TYR A 15 9.17 12.27 -0.15
C TYR A 15 9.37 12.95 -1.52
N GLU A 16 10.52 12.71 -2.14
CA GLU A 16 10.88 13.24 -3.45
C GLU A 16 10.52 12.26 -4.57
N PRO A 17 10.42 12.73 -5.84
CA PRO A 17 10.23 11.85 -6.98
C PRO A 17 11.37 10.83 -7.12
N ALA A 18 11.03 9.59 -7.54
CA ALA A 18 11.98 8.52 -7.80
C ALA A 18 11.97 8.12 -9.28
N THR A 19 13.14 8.04 -9.92
CA THR A 19 13.23 7.62 -11.32
C THR A 19 13.56 6.13 -11.42
N VAL A 20 12.73 5.38 -12.15
CA VAL A 20 12.84 3.93 -12.33
C VAL A 20 12.71 3.59 -13.80
N GLY A 21 13.78 3.05 -14.40
CA GLY A 21 13.77 2.67 -15.82
C GLY A 21 13.41 3.81 -16.78
N GLY A 22 13.87 5.03 -16.48
CA GLY A 22 13.61 6.24 -17.27
C GLY A 22 12.24 6.89 -17.01
N ILE A 23 11.45 6.35 -16.07
CA ILE A 23 10.14 6.89 -15.70
C ILE A 23 10.25 7.53 -14.31
N THR A 24 9.82 8.78 -14.17
CA THR A 24 9.78 9.48 -12.89
C THR A 24 8.43 9.25 -12.21
N LEU A 25 8.48 8.73 -10.98
CA LEU A 25 7.34 8.44 -10.13
C LEU A 25 7.27 9.51 -9.03
N TYR A 26 6.15 10.14 -8.89
CA TYR A 26 5.88 11.15 -7.88
C TYR A 26 5.09 10.55 -6.72
N PRO A 27 5.38 10.94 -5.46
CA PRO A 27 4.47 10.66 -4.36
C PRO A 27 3.12 11.34 -4.61
N ILE A 28 2.03 10.63 -4.35
CA ILE A 28 0.66 11.13 -4.53
C ILE A 28 0.35 12.13 -3.40
N ARG A 29 -0.30 13.23 -3.74
CA ARG A 29 -0.62 14.31 -2.79
C ARG A 29 -1.92 14.04 -2.04
N VAL A 30 -2.07 14.69 -0.90
CA VAL A 30 -3.28 14.61 -0.07
C VAL A 30 -4.52 15.12 -0.81
N GLU A 31 -4.38 16.13 -1.66
CA GLU A 31 -5.49 16.63 -2.50
C GLU A 31 -6.09 15.57 -3.44
N GLU A 32 -5.33 14.51 -3.74
CA GLU A 32 -5.72 13.39 -4.61
C GLU A 32 -6.18 12.15 -3.82
N TYR A 33 -6.47 12.33 -2.51
CA TYR A 33 -6.72 11.21 -1.60
C TYR A 33 -7.90 10.33 -2.01
N GLU A 34 -8.98 10.89 -2.56
CA GLU A 34 -10.16 10.10 -2.96
C GLU A 34 -9.81 9.12 -4.08
N ASP A 35 -9.13 9.60 -5.13
CA ASP A 35 -8.66 8.74 -6.22
C ASP A 35 -7.61 7.74 -5.73
N PHE A 36 -6.70 8.18 -4.84
CA PHE A 36 -5.70 7.31 -4.22
C PHE A 36 -6.36 6.19 -3.42
N ALA A 37 -7.38 6.47 -2.63
CA ALA A 37 -8.08 5.46 -1.82
C ALA A 37 -8.71 4.37 -2.70
N ILE A 38 -9.26 4.74 -3.85
CA ILE A 38 -9.80 3.80 -4.85
C ILE A 38 -8.66 2.99 -5.49
N ALA A 39 -7.60 3.68 -5.92
CA ALA A 39 -6.51 3.09 -6.69
C ALA A 39 -5.58 2.19 -5.86
N ARG A 40 -5.43 2.50 -4.56
CA ARG A 40 -4.56 1.80 -3.62
C ARG A 40 -4.76 0.29 -3.62
N ALA A 41 -5.99 -0.19 -3.75
CA ALA A 41 -6.32 -1.61 -3.72
C ALA A 41 -5.54 -2.43 -4.78
N ALA A 42 -5.19 -1.84 -5.94
CA ALA A 42 -4.38 -2.53 -6.95
C ALA A 42 -2.89 -2.64 -6.56
N ILE A 43 -2.40 -1.73 -5.73
CA ILE A 43 -1.01 -1.79 -5.24
C ILE A 43 -0.91 -2.71 -4.03
N ASP A 44 -1.89 -2.68 -3.13
CA ASP A 44 -1.91 -3.47 -1.89
C ASP A 44 -2.28 -4.94 -2.12
N PHE A 45 -2.87 -5.26 -3.27
CA PHE A 45 -3.35 -6.60 -3.60
C PHE A 45 -2.24 -7.65 -3.52
N MET A 46 -2.49 -8.75 -2.82
CA MET A 46 -1.52 -9.84 -2.67
C MET A 46 -1.47 -10.71 -3.93
N GLN A 47 -0.29 -10.91 -4.50
CA GLN A 47 -0.13 -11.76 -5.68
C GLN A 47 -0.55 -13.21 -5.41
N GLN A 48 -0.39 -13.70 -4.19
CA GLN A 48 -0.82 -15.02 -3.76
C GLN A 48 -2.34 -15.22 -3.75
N SER A 49 -3.11 -14.12 -3.70
CA SER A 49 -4.57 -14.17 -3.83
C SER A 49 -5.05 -14.27 -5.28
N LEU A 50 -4.12 -14.28 -6.25
CA LEU A 50 -4.46 -14.53 -7.65
C LEU A 50 -4.91 -15.99 -7.86
N PRO A 51 -5.82 -16.24 -8.81
CA PRO A 51 -6.11 -17.58 -9.27
C PRO A 51 -4.84 -18.31 -9.73
N VAL A 52 -4.74 -19.61 -9.46
CA VAL A 52 -3.54 -20.44 -9.73
C VAL A 52 -3.03 -20.27 -11.16
N ALA A 53 -3.92 -20.15 -12.13
CA ALA A 53 -3.57 -19.95 -13.55
C ALA A 53 -2.87 -18.61 -13.83
N LEU A 54 -2.96 -17.63 -12.93
CA LEU A 54 -2.42 -16.28 -13.09
C LEU A 54 -1.22 -15.99 -12.18
N LEU A 55 -0.92 -16.87 -11.21
CA LEU A 55 0.15 -16.65 -10.22
C LEU A 55 1.53 -16.37 -10.82
N ASN A 56 1.85 -17.02 -11.95
CA ASN A 56 3.13 -16.87 -12.61
C ASN A 56 3.19 -15.70 -13.61
N MET A 57 2.11 -14.92 -13.71
CA MET A 57 2.07 -13.75 -14.59
C MET A 57 2.52 -12.49 -13.84
N PRO A 58 3.13 -11.52 -14.55
CA PRO A 58 3.30 -10.18 -13.98
C PRO A 58 1.95 -9.63 -13.53
N ILE A 59 1.88 -9.02 -12.35
CA ILE A 59 0.62 -8.68 -11.68
C ILE A 59 -0.30 -7.78 -12.52
N LEU A 60 0.26 -6.82 -13.28
CA LEU A 60 -0.53 -5.97 -14.19
C LEU A 60 -1.17 -6.77 -15.33
N GLN A 61 -0.48 -7.78 -15.85
CA GLN A 61 -1.03 -8.71 -16.85
C GLN A 61 -2.16 -9.54 -16.26
N ALA A 62 -1.99 -10.01 -15.01
CA ALA A 62 -3.04 -10.76 -14.31
C ALA A 62 -4.29 -9.91 -14.09
N TYR A 63 -4.14 -8.64 -13.66
CA TYR A 63 -5.26 -7.70 -13.50
C TYR A 63 -6.00 -7.46 -14.81
N TYR A 64 -5.26 -7.21 -15.89
CA TYR A 64 -5.86 -7.00 -17.22
C TYR A 64 -6.68 -8.22 -17.65
N ARG A 65 -6.16 -9.41 -17.42
CA ARG A 65 -6.83 -10.65 -17.77
C ARG A 65 -8.07 -10.90 -16.90
N MET A 66 -7.96 -10.69 -15.58
CA MET A 66 -9.11 -10.83 -14.67
C MET A 66 -10.26 -9.87 -15.03
N ASP A 67 -9.97 -8.60 -15.29
CA ASP A 67 -10.99 -7.62 -15.66
C ASP A 67 -11.68 -8.00 -16.99
N ARG A 68 -10.97 -8.65 -17.91
CA ARG A 68 -11.55 -9.16 -19.17
C ARG A 68 -12.34 -10.43 -18.99
N GLU A 69 -11.90 -11.32 -18.11
CA GLU A 69 -12.57 -12.60 -17.81
C GLU A 69 -13.76 -12.37 -16.87
N SER A 70 -13.73 -11.39 -15.96
CA SER A 70 -14.83 -11.06 -15.05
C SER A 70 -16.13 -10.65 -15.76
N ILE A 71 -16.04 -10.14 -16.99
CA ILE A 71 -17.21 -9.90 -17.84
C ILE A 71 -17.99 -11.20 -18.10
N ARG A 72 -17.32 -12.36 -18.00
CA ARG A 72 -17.87 -13.70 -18.26
C ARG A 72 -18.03 -14.55 -17.00
N ASP A 73 -17.32 -14.22 -15.94
CA ASP A 73 -17.27 -15.00 -14.70
C ASP A 73 -17.10 -14.08 -13.48
N GLU A 74 -18.19 -13.93 -12.71
CA GLU A 74 -18.25 -13.05 -11.52
C GLU A 74 -17.31 -13.47 -10.36
N ARG A 75 -16.70 -14.65 -10.43
CA ARG A 75 -15.73 -15.11 -9.40
C ARG A 75 -14.43 -14.33 -9.38
N TYR A 76 -14.11 -13.60 -10.44
CA TYR A 76 -12.91 -12.78 -10.51
C TYR A 76 -13.15 -11.38 -9.94
N PRO A 77 -12.24 -10.85 -9.10
CA PRO A 77 -12.31 -9.46 -8.65
C PRO A 77 -12.29 -8.51 -9.84
N THR A 78 -13.21 -7.57 -9.87
CA THR A 78 -13.34 -6.59 -10.96
C THR A 78 -12.60 -5.29 -10.64
N GLY A 79 -12.16 -4.59 -11.69
CA GLY A 79 -11.66 -3.23 -11.60
C GLY A 79 -10.22 -3.09 -11.09
N LEU A 80 -9.47 -4.18 -10.85
CA LEU A 80 -8.09 -4.09 -10.40
C LEU A 80 -7.17 -3.46 -11.46
N PHE A 81 -7.41 -3.75 -12.73
CA PHE A 81 -6.65 -3.13 -13.81
C PHE A 81 -6.91 -1.62 -13.90
N SER A 82 -8.16 -1.21 -13.85
CA SER A 82 -8.53 0.22 -13.86
C SER A 82 -7.96 0.96 -12.65
N ARG A 83 -7.96 0.34 -11.47
CA ARG A 83 -7.33 0.89 -10.27
C ARG A 83 -5.81 1.02 -10.40
N ALA A 84 -5.14 0.03 -11.03
CA ALA A 84 -3.72 0.12 -11.31
C ALA A 84 -3.40 1.24 -12.31
N VAL A 85 -4.23 1.43 -13.32
CA VAL A 85 -4.13 2.55 -14.27
C VAL A 85 -4.29 3.88 -13.54
N LEU A 86 -5.31 4.03 -12.71
CA LEU A 86 -5.55 5.24 -11.92
C LEU A 86 -4.34 5.56 -11.03
N PHE A 87 -3.81 4.55 -10.32
CA PHE A 87 -2.63 4.74 -9.47
C PHE A 87 -1.41 5.22 -10.28
N LEU A 88 -1.19 4.67 -11.46
CA LEU A 88 -0.10 5.11 -12.35
C LEU A 88 -0.31 6.54 -12.83
N VAL A 89 -1.54 6.91 -13.21
CA VAL A 89 -1.88 8.28 -13.64
C VAL A 89 -1.56 9.28 -12.53
N LEU A 90 -1.94 8.99 -11.28
CA LEU A 90 -1.63 9.82 -10.11
C LEU A 90 -0.12 9.91 -9.88
N ALA A 91 0.58 8.76 -9.86
CA ALA A 91 2.02 8.70 -9.60
C ALA A 91 2.87 9.32 -10.73
N LEU A 92 2.34 9.43 -11.93
CA LEU A 92 2.98 10.12 -13.07
C LEU A 92 2.55 11.59 -13.17
N ARG A 93 1.67 12.06 -12.31
CA ARG A 93 1.06 13.39 -12.34
C ARG A 93 0.41 13.73 -13.69
N LEU A 94 -0.29 12.74 -14.26
CA LEU A 94 -1.02 12.94 -15.50
C LEU A 94 -2.42 13.46 -15.20
N GLY A 95 -2.88 14.46 -15.97
CA GLY A 95 -4.25 14.96 -15.88
C GLY A 95 -4.58 15.58 -14.52
N GLU A 96 -3.68 16.40 -13.95
CA GLU A 96 -3.99 17.20 -12.76
C GLU A 96 -5.26 18.05 -13.00
N GLY A 97 -6.19 18.03 -12.04
CA GLY A 97 -7.48 18.73 -12.13
C GLY A 97 -8.57 18.03 -12.94
N LEU A 98 -8.28 16.90 -13.60
CA LEU A 98 -9.30 16.10 -14.29
C LEU A 98 -10.06 15.19 -13.30
N LYS A 99 -11.30 14.84 -13.68
CA LYS A 99 -12.12 13.86 -12.94
C LYS A 99 -11.55 12.43 -13.12
N THR A 100 -11.88 11.54 -12.19
CA THR A 100 -11.43 10.14 -12.18
C THR A 100 -11.68 9.42 -13.51
N GLU A 101 -12.85 9.59 -14.12
CA GLU A 101 -13.21 8.96 -15.40
C GLU A 101 -12.37 9.47 -16.58
N GLU A 102 -11.97 10.74 -16.53
CA GLU A 102 -11.11 11.34 -17.55
C GLU A 102 -9.67 10.88 -17.37
N ARG A 103 -9.18 10.80 -16.12
CA ARG A 103 -7.87 10.28 -15.77
C ARG A 103 -7.69 8.83 -16.24
N LEU A 104 -8.70 7.97 -16.07
CA LEU A 104 -8.66 6.57 -16.52
C LEU A 104 -8.50 6.43 -18.05
N ARG A 105 -8.85 7.45 -18.83
CA ARG A 105 -8.71 7.45 -20.29
C ARG A 105 -7.35 7.92 -20.80
N LEU A 106 -6.50 8.49 -19.91
CA LEU A 106 -5.20 9.03 -20.29
C LEU A 106 -4.21 7.94 -20.71
N MET A 107 -4.30 6.76 -20.08
CA MET A 107 -3.46 5.64 -20.45
C MET A 107 -4.25 4.59 -21.23
N ARG A 108 -3.69 4.12 -22.33
CA ARG A 108 -4.31 3.11 -23.19
C ARG A 108 -3.56 1.78 -23.11
N ALA A 109 -4.31 0.68 -23.04
CA ALA A 109 -3.76 -0.66 -23.11
C ALA A 109 -3.41 -1.02 -24.56
N LYS A 110 -2.15 -1.34 -24.82
CA LYS A 110 -1.70 -2.03 -26.06
C LYS A 110 -1.71 -3.53 -25.81
N THR A 111 -2.36 -4.28 -26.68
CA THR A 111 -2.44 -5.74 -26.60
C THR A 111 -1.64 -6.42 -27.70
N ASP A 112 -1.40 -7.71 -27.56
CA ASP A 112 -0.81 -8.50 -28.65
C ASP A 112 -1.86 -8.68 -29.78
N PRO A 113 -1.54 -8.37 -31.04
CA PRO A 113 -2.47 -8.58 -32.16
C PRO A 113 -2.94 -10.03 -32.32
N ARG A 114 -2.15 -10.99 -31.85
CA ARG A 114 -2.45 -12.43 -31.92
C ARG A 114 -3.23 -12.96 -30.70
N ASP A 115 -3.17 -12.21 -29.60
CA ASP A 115 -3.83 -12.57 -28.34
C ASP A 115 -4.27 -11.31 -27.59
N GLN A 116 -5.53 -10.94 -27.75
CA GLN A 116 -6.11 -9.76 -27.11
C GLN A 116 -6.16 -9.85 -25.58
N MET A 117 -5.97 -11.04 -25.00
CA MET A 117 -5.87 -11.24 -23.56
C MET A 117 -4.45 -10.96 -23.04
N LYS A 118 -3.49 -10.75 -23.93
CA LYS A 118 -2.10 -10.45 -23.59
C LYS A 118 -1.82 -8.96 -23.67
N LEU A 119 -1.68 -8.34 -22.51
CA LEU A 119 -1.27 -6.94 -22.39
C LEU A 119 0.21 -6.80 -22.77
N LYS A 120 0.52 -5.99 -23.76
CA LYS A 120 1.91 -5.61 -24.09
C LYS A 120 2.39 -4.49 -23.19
N SER A 121 1.62 -3.41 -23.12
CA SER A 121 1.97 -2.22 -22.34
C SER A 121 0.77 -1.33 -22.09
N LEU A 122 0.91 -0.44 -21.11
CA LEU A 122 0.13 0.78 -20.97
C LEU A 122 0.91 1.93 -21.58
N VAL A 123 0.26 2.75 -22.38
CA VAL A 123 0.89 3.90 -23.03
C VAL A 123 0.13 5.18 -22.74
N TYR A 124 0.86 6.25 -22.52
CA TYR A 124 0.35 7.61 -22.47
C TYR A 124 0.72 8.32 -23.77
N THR A 125 -0.27 8.74 -24.53
CA THR A 125 -0.12 9.36 -25.85
C THR A 125 -0.92 10.65 -25.92
N PRO A 126 -0.48 11.75 -25.26
CA PRO A 126 -1.08 13.05 -25.52
C PRO A 126 -0.72 13.46 -26.96
N ASP A 127 -1.67 14.05 -27.65
CA ASP A 127 -1.49 14.57 -29.02
C ASP A 127 -0.95 13.56 -30.06
N GLY A 128 -1.11 12.26 -29.78
CA GLY A 128 -0.70 11.18 -30.69
C GLY A 128 0.76 10.73 -30.56
N GLU A 129 1.60 11.41 -29.80
CA GLU A 129 2.97 10.99 -29.50
C GLU A 129 3.06 10.13 -28.24
N GLU A 130 3.79 9.02 -28.32
CA GLU A 130 4.00 8.13 -27.20
C GLU A 130 5.07 8.67 -26.25
N ILE A 131 4.64 9.26 -25.12
CA ILE A 131 5.54 9.86 -24.12
C ILE A 131 5.99 8.83 -23.09
N CYS A 132 5.11 7.90 -22.69
CA CYS A 132 5.39 6.93 -21.64
C CYS A 132 4.85 5.56 -22.01
N GLU A 133 5.69 4.53 -21.85
CA GLU A 133 5.30 3.13 -22.02
C GLU A 133 5.66 2.30 -20.79
N ILE A 134 4.66 1.67 -20.18
CA ILE A 134 4.78 0.80 -19.01
C ILE A 134 4.39 -0.62 -19.39
N THR A 135 5.37 -1.51 -19.52
CA THR A 135 5.14 -2.94 -19.71
C THR A 135 4.75 -3.59 -18.37
N PRO A 136 4.07 -4.77 -18.38
CA PRO A 136 3.79 -5.51 -17.14
C PRO A 136 5.04 -5.80 -16.30
N ALA A 137 6.18 -6.08 -16.93
CA ALA A 137 7.45 -6.29 -16.23
C ALA A 137 8.03 -4.99 -15.61
N LYS A 138 7.84 -3.83 -16.28
CA LYS A 138 8.19 -2.52 -15.68
C LYS A 138 7.31 -2.24 -14.47
N PHE A 139 6.00 -2.43 -14.57
CA PHE A 139 5.07 -2.23 -13.46
C PHE A 139 5.42 -3.10 -12.26
N GLN A 140 5.75 -4.37 -12.46
CA GLN A 140 6.18 -5.28 -11.39
C GLN A 140 7.38 -4.73 -10.60
N ARG A 141 8.35 -4.11 -11.29
CA ARG A 141 9.51 -3.46 -10.66
C ARG A 141 9.18 -2.13 -10.00
N MET A 142 8.23 -1.37 -10.54
CA MET A 142 7.80 -0.08 -10.02
C MET A 142 6.89 -0.22 -8.78
N ARG A 143 6.08 -1.27 -8.72
CA ARG A 143 5.06 -1.48 -7.67
C ARG A 143 5.59 -1.36 -6.24
N PRO A 144 6.70 -1.99 -5.83
CA PRO A 144 7.22 -1.82 -4.47
C PRO A 144 7.69 -0.40 -4.17
N ILE A 145 8.17 0.34 -5.18
CA ILE A 145 8.58 1.74 -5.03
C ILE A 145 7.36 2.63 -4.91
N LEU A 146 6.33 2.43 -5.76
CA LEU A 146 5.04 3.11 -5.67
C LEU A 146 4.39 2.90 -4.31
N ALA A 147 4.41 1.66 -3.80
CA ALA A 147 3.91 1.35 -2.46
C ALA A 147 4.67 2.12 -1.37
N ALA A 148 6.00 2.05 -1.38
CA ALA A 148 6.84 2.68 -0.38
C ALA A 148 6.74 4.21 -0.38
N GLN A 149 6.70 4.86 -1.57
CA GLN A 149 6.54 6.31 -1.69
C GLN A 149 5.20 6.81 -1.13
N ASN A 150 4.17 5.96 -1.14
CA ASN A 150 2.82 6.32 -0.73
C ASN A 150 2.41 5.70 0.62
N GLY A 151 3.38 5.17 1.37
CA GLY A 151 3.13 4.62 2.71
C GLY A 151 2.30 3.33 2.72
N ILE A 152 2.20 2.64 1.57
CA ILE A 152 1.54 1.33 1.45
C ILE A 152 2.54 0.25 1.85
N ARG A 153 2.15 -0.60 2.77
CA ARG A 153 2.96 -1.74 3.20
C ARG A 153 2.56 -2.98 2.40
N LEU A 154 3.40 -3.41 1.50
CA LEU A 154 3.21 -4.68 0.82
C LEU A 154 3.41 -5.84 1.81
N GLN A 155 2.59 -6.85 1.69
CA GLN A 155 2.78 -8.11 2.40
C GLN A 155 3.98 -8.87 1.81
N PRO A 156 4.72 -9.63 2.63
CA PRO A 156 5.78 -10.50 2.13
C PRO A 156 5.24 -11.52 1.10
N GLU A 157 6.09 -11.93 0.18
CA GLU A 157 5.71 -12.89 -0.87
C GLU A 157 5.38 -14.30 -0.31
N ASP A 158 5.85 -14.61 0.89
CA ASP A 158 5.60 -15.85 1.61
C ASP A 158 4.42 -15.75 2.61
N ALA A 159 3.75 -14.61 2.70
CA ALA A 159 2.61 -14.44 3.59
C ALA A 159 1.43 -15.33 3.14
N ASN A 160 0.81 -16.02 4.10
CA ASN A 160 -0.41 -16.78 3.82
C ASN A 160 -1.62 -15.81 3.70
N PRO A 161 -2.33 -15.75 2.54
CA PRO A 161 -3.45 -14.85 2.35
C PRO A 161 -4.57 -15.03 3.38
N GLU A 162 -4.91 -16.27 3.74
CA GLU A 162 -5.98 -16.57 4.69
C GLU A 162 -5.66 -16.04 6.09
N LEU A 163 -4.39 -16.13 6.51
CA LEU A 163 -3.96 -15.57 7.81
C LEU A 163 -3.97 -14.04 7.80
N VAL A 164 -3.59 -13.42 6.69
CA VAL A 164 -3.64 -11.95 6.55
C VAL A 164 -5.08 -11.47 6.60
N GLU A 165 -6.00 -12.11 5.88
CA GLU A 165 -7.43 -11.80 5.93
C GLU A 165 -8.02 -11.97 7.33
N ALA A 166 -7.68 -13.08 8.02
CA ALA A 166 -8.15 -13.31 9.38
C ALA A 166 -7.63 -12.25 10.37
N GLU A 167 -6.35 -11.82 10.24
CA GLU A 167 -5.81 -10.72 11.06
C GLU A 167 -6.50 -9.38 10.76
N GLU A 168 -6.79 -9.09 9.50
CA GLU A 168 -7.48 -7.86 9.11
C GLU A 168 -8.92 -7.85 9.62
N GLU A 169 -9.60 -8.99 9.57
CA GLU A 169 -10.95 -9.12 10.08
C GLU A 169 -10.99 -8.95 11.62
N LEU A 170 -10.06 -9.59 12.33
CA LEU A 170 -9.93 -9.39 13.79
C LEU A 170 -9.60 -7.93 14.14
N ARG A 171 -8.79 -7.25 13.33
CA ARG A 171 -8.53 -5.81 13.54
C ARG A 171 -9.78 -4.99 13.32
N ARG A 172 -10.57 -5.27 12.27
CA ARG A 172 -11.84 -4.58 12.01
C ARG A 172 -12.83 -4.76 13.15
N GLN A 173 -13.00 -5.99 13.62
CA GLN A 173 -13.93 -6.30 14.73
C GLN A 173 -13.51 -5.63 16.05
N ASN A 174 -12.22 -5.44 16.29
CA ASN A 174 -11.69 -4.81 17.48
C ASN A 174 -11.41 -3.31 17.33
N ALA A 175 -11.55 -2.75 16.13
CA ALA A 175 -11.35 -1.33 15.90
C ALA A 175 -12.57 -0.56 16.42
N PRO A 176 -12.37 0.59 17.09
CA PRO A 176 -13.48 1.48 17.42
C PRO A 176 -14.13 1.97 16.13
N GLU A 177 -15.45 2.11 16.14
CA GLU A 177 -16.18 2.77 15.07
C GLU A 177 -15.81 4.26 15.06
N LEU A 178 -14.95 4.65 14.14
CA LEU A 178 -14.54 6.03 13.94
C LEU A 178 -14.96 6.48 12.54
N GLU A 179 -15.58 7.63 12.44
CA GLU A 179 -15.81 8.30 11.18
C GLU A 179 -14.49 8.97 10.75
N ALA A 180 -13.69 8.21 9.98
CA ALA A 180 -12.38 8.66 9.54
C ALA A 180 -12.48 9.23 8.12
N ASP A 181 -12.48 10.56 8.02
CA ASP A 181 -12.36 11.26 6.75
C ASP A 181 -11.02 12.00 6.64
N ILE A 182 -10.61 12.31 5.41
CA ILE A 182 -9.34 12.97 5.15
C ILE A 182 -9.32 14.41 5.65
N GLY A 183 -10.46 15.12 5.59
CA GLY A 183 -10.57 16.50 6.05
C GLY A 183 -10.32 16.59 7.56
N THR A 184 -10.97 15.72 8.34
CA THR A 184 -10.75 15.62 9.80
C THR A 184 -9.29 15.29 10.12
N LEU A 185 -8.65 14.40 9.35
CA LEU A 185 -7.24 14.08 9.56
C LEU A 185 -6.34 15.29 9.26
N VAL A 186 -6.59 15.99 8.15
CA VAL A 186 -5.84 17.21 7.78
C VAL A 186 -5.98 18.28 8.86
N ALA A 187 -7.21 18.58 9.29
CA ALA A 187 -7.48 19.55 10.36
C ALA A 187 -6.76 19.18 11.66
N SER A 188 -6.80 17.91 12.06
CA SER A 188 -6.11 17.43 13.27
C SER A 188 -4.59 17.59 13.17
N VAL A 189 -3.99 17.24 12.04
CA VAL A 189 -2.54 17.40 11.83
C VAL A 189 -2.18 18.88 11.76
N ALA A 190 -2.99 19.72 11.12
CA ALA A 190 -2.82 21.17 11.08
C ALA A 190 -2.78 21.77 12.49
N ALA A 191 -3.78 21.44 13.31
CA ALA A 191 -3.88 21.94 14.67
C ALA A 191 -2.68 21.56 15.55
N ILE A 192 -2.16 20.32 15.39
CA ILE A 192 -1.03 19.84 16.20
C ILE A 192 0.32 20.38 15.67
N SER A 193 0.47 20.49 14.34
CA SER A 193 1.74 20.92 13.72
C SER A 193 1.89 22.44 13.62
N GLY A 194 0.80 23.19 13.74
CA GLY A 194 0.77 24.61 13.43
C GLY A 194 0.95 24.95 11.94
N THR A 195 0.73 23.98 11.07
CA THR A 195 0.79 24.13 9.61
C THR A 195 -0.60 24.47 9.08
N GLU A 196 -0.72 25.34 8.10
CA GLU A 196 -2.00 25.64 7.48
C GLU A 196 -2.54 24.41 6.72
N GLU A 197 -3.85 24.16 6.80
CA GLU A 197 -4.50 23.02 6.13
C GLU A 197 -4.21 23.00 4.63
N ARG A 198 -4.24 24.18 3.99
CA ARG A 198 -3.95 24.33 2.57
C ARG A 198 -2.57 23.78 2.19
N GLU A 199 -1.56 24.02 3.02
CA GLU A 199 -0.22 23.47 2.79
C GLU A 199 -0.20 21.96 2.90
N ILE A 200 -1.02 21.37 3.81
CA ILE A 200 -1.09 19.93 4.03
C ILE A 200 -1.68 19.20 2.81
N TYR A 201 -2.61 19.82 2.08
CA TYR A 201 -3.15 19.24 0.85
C TYR A 201 -2.09 19.04 -0.23
N ASP A 202 -1.04 19.85 -0.25
CA ASP A 202 0.12 19.69 -1.13
C ASP A 202 1.12 18.61 -0.66
N TRP A 203 0.99 18.13 0.58
CA TRP A 203 1.88 17.11 1.09
C TRP A 203 1.66 15.76 0.43
N PRO A 204 2.74 14.94 0.26
CA PRO A 204 2.58 13.52 0.00
C PRO A 204 1.73 12.82 1.08
N ILE A 205 0.83 11.94 0.67
CA ILE A 205 -0.03 11.16 1.58
C ILE A 205 0.82 10.42 2.62
N ALA A 206 1.95 9.83 2.19
CA ALA A 206 2.88 9.15 3.11
C ALA A 206 3.43 10.09 4.20
N LYS A 207 3.65 11.37 3.89
CA LYS A 207 4.10 12.38 4.88
C LYS A 207 3.00 12.66 5.89
N LEU A 208 1.76 12.85 5.45
CA LEU A 208 0.59 13.05 6.33
C LEU A 208 0.43 11.87 7.30
N LEU A 209 0.40 10.64 6.77
CA LEU A 209 0.26 9.41 7.57
C LEU A 209 1.43 9.20 8.54
N ALA A 210 2.65 9.55 8.13
CA ALA A 210 3.82 9.49 9.01
C ALA A 210 3.73 10.50 10.17
N ARG A 211 3.23 11.70 9.91
CA ARG A 211 2.98 12.72 10.94
C ARG A 211 1.90 12.29 11.91
N GLN A 212 0.74 11.83 11.41
CA GLN A 212 -0.32 11.24 12.25
C GLN A 212 0.24 10.15 13.16
N LYS A 213 0.97 9.19 12.60
CA LYS A 213 1.55 8.09 13.38
C LYS A 213 2.54 8.57 14.45
N ALA A 214 3.34 9.60 14.15
CA ALA A 214 4.27 10.19 15.12
C ALA A 214 3.52 10.84 16.28
N TYR A 215 2.47 11.60 16.01
CA TYR A 215 1.64 12.22 17.04
C TYR A 215 0.92 11.17 17.89
N GLN A 216 0.32 10.16 17.26
CA GLN A 216 -0.31 9.06 17.99
C GLN A 216 0.67 8.40 18.96
N ARG A 217 1.88 8.10 18.52
CA ARG A 217 2.92 7.50 19.37
C ARG A 217 3.28 8.40 20.55
N MET A 218 3.40 9.72 20.34
CA MET A 218 3.68 10.67 21.43
C MET A 218 2.56 10.67 22.45
N MET A 219 1.30 10.66 22.02
CA MET A 219 0.15 10.60 22.93
C MET A 219 0.10 9.27 23.69
N ASP A 220 0.30 8.15 22.99
CA ASP A 220 0.34 6.82 23.61
C ASP A 220 1.46 6.69 24.64
N TYR A 221 2.63 7.28 24.37
CA TYR A 221 3.73 7.35 25.33
C TYR A 221 3.34 8.11 26.60
N VAL A 222 2.71 9.28 26.47
CA VAL A 222 2.24 10.08 27.61
C VAL A 222 1.18 9.32 28.43
N VAL A 223 0.18 8.76 27.76
CA VAL A 223 -0.90 7.99 28.43
C VAL A 223 -0.33 6.79 29.18
N CYS A 224 0.58 6.04 28.55
CA CYS A 224 1.23 4.90 29.21
C CYS A 224 2.12 5.33 30.39
N GLY A 225 2.84 6.44 30.26
CA GLY A 225 3.64 7.01 31.36
C GLY A 225 2.80 7.44 32.56
N ILE A 226 1.65 8.07 32.32
CA ILE A 226 0.67 8.40 33.38
C ILE A 226 0.13 7.11 34.03
N GLY A 227 -0.19 6.09 33.22
CA GLY A 227 -0.61 4.79 33.73
C GLY A 227 0.43 4.15 34.65
N GLU A 228 1.71 4.13 34.26
CA GLU A 228 2.81 3.61 35.10
C GLU A 228 2.96 4.42 36.40
N ALA A 229 2.90 5.73 36.33
CA ALA A 229 2.95 6.60 37.50
C ALA A 229 1.81 6.32 38.48
N ASN A 230 0.65 5.89 37.98
CA ASN A 230 -0.52 5.47 38.79
C ASN A 230 -0.51 3.98 39.15
N GLY A 231 0.60 3.28 38.95
CA GLY A 231 0.78 1.88 39.39
C GLY A 231 0.33 0.81 38.40
N THR A 232 -0.02 1.18 37.16
CA THR A 232 -0.34 0.20 36.12
C THR A 232 0.89 -0.66 35.78
N LYS A 233 0.71 -1.98 35.85
CA LYS A 233 1.79 -2.94 35.48
C LYS A 233 1.44 -3.63 34.17
N TRP A 234 2.30 -3.49 33.19
CA TRP A 234 2.14 -4.11 31.88
C TRP A 234 2.76 -5.53 31.90
N LYS A 235 1.98 -6.55 31.53
CA LYS A 235 2.46 -7.96 31.49
C LYS A 235 3.73 -8.18 30.65
N LYS A 236 3.85 -7.42 29.53
CA LYS A 236 4.99 -7.50 28.59
C LYS A 236 5.86 -6.23 28.58
N GLY A 237 5.81 -5.42 29.67
CA GLY A 237 6.42 -4.11 29.73
C GLY A 237 5.62 -3.03 28.98
N ASN A 238 5.96 -1.77 29.18
CA ASN A 238 5.25 -0.62 28.58
C ASN A 238 5.13 -0.81 27.05
N PRO A 239 3.92 -0.77 26.46
CA PRO A 239 3.74 -0.91 25.01
C PRO A 239 4.35 0.25 24.21
N TYR A 240 4.50 1.43 24.83
CA TYR A 240 5.09 2.63 24.22
C TYR A 240 6.24 3.16 25.06
N PRO A 241 7.40 2.48 25.07
CA PRO A 241 8.54 2.86 25.94
C PRO A 241 9.31 4.09 25.44
N SER A 242 9.00 4.60 24.25
CA SER A 242 9.67 5.74 23.64
C SER A 242 8.69 6.60 22.83
N PRO A 243 8.78 7.95 22.94
CA PRO A 243 7.99 8.85 22.12
C PRO A 243 8.48 8.90 20.66
N PHE A 244 9.70 8.41 20.38
CA PHE A 244 10.36 8.53 19.06
C PHE A 244 10.36 7.25 18.27
N PHE A 245 10.36 6.07 18.92
CA PHE A 245 10.53 4.79 18.28
C PHE A 245 9.38 3.84 18.62
N ASP A 246 8.89 3.13 17.59
CA ASP A 246 7.92 2.06 17.80
C ASP A 246 8.60 0.89 18.50
N ARG A 247 7.87 0.20 19.38
CA ARG A 247 8.30 -1.08 19.92
C ARG A 247 8.48 -2.06 18.76
N LYS A 248 9.54 -2.87 18.78
CA LYS A 248 9.72 -3.95 17.82
C LYS A 248 8.50 -4.87 17.90
N LYS A 249 7.76 -5.00 16.81
CA LYS A 249 6.64 -5.96 16.74
C LYS A 249 7.23 -7.36 16.84
N GLU A 250 6.75 -8.14 17.80
CA GLU A 250 6.89 -9.60 17.73
C GLU A 250 6.19 -10.01 16.44
N GLY A 251 6.80 -10.96 15.67
CA GLY A 251 6.28 -11.36 14.36
C GLY A 251 4.79 -11.68 14.43
N SER A 252 4.05 -11.19 13.45
CA SER A 252 2.63 -11.56 13.31
C SER A 252 2.53 -13.04 12.91
N ALA A 253 1.49 -13.73 13.33
CA ALA A 253 1.23 -15.13 12.93
C ALA A 253 1.11 -15.25 11.38
N ALA A 254 0.65 -14.21 10.70
CA ALA A 254 0.61 -14.13 9.24
C ALA A 254 1.99 -14.06 8.55
N MET A 255 3.05 -13.84 9.31
CA MET A 255 4.44 -13.79 8.85
C MET A 255 5.23 -15.07 9.15
N ILE A 256 4.58 -16.13 9.58
CA ILE A 256 5.22 -17.46 9.68
C ILE A 256 5.41 -17.95 8.25
N ALA A 257 6.67 -18.06 7.82
CA ALA A 257 6.99 -18.58 6.50
C ALA A 257 6.43 -20.00 6.33
N LEU A 258 5.95 -20.34 5.13
CA LEU A 258 5.48 -21.70 4.81
C LEU A 258 6.52 -22.79 5.14
N THR A 259 7.80 -22.42 5.10
CA THR A 259 8.94 -23.28 5.51
C THR A 259 8.93 -23.64 6.98
N ASP A 260 8.42 -22.78 7.87
CA ASP A 260 8.32 -23.05 9.31
C ASP A 260 7.16 -23.99 9.63
N PHE A 261 6.13 -24.00 8.79
CA PHE A 261 5.01 -24.95 8.88
C PHE A 261 5.43 -26.39 8.48
N ALA A 262 6.31 -26.51 7.50
CA ALA A 262 6.83 -27.80 7.04
C ALA A 262 7.85 -28.42 8.01
N GLY A 263 8.43 -27.64 8.93
CA GLY A 263 9.50 -28.06 9.86
C GLY A 263 9.07 -28.59 11.23
N GLY A 264 7.77 -28.71 11.53
CA GLY A 264 7.28 -29.33 12.79
C GLY A 264 7.53 -28.51 14.07
N ALA A 265 8.11 -27.30 13.99
CA ALA A 265 8.41 -26.46 15.14
C ALA A 265 7.16 -25.94 15.86
N ALA A 266 6.06 -25.77 15.13
CA ALA A 266 4.79 -25.29 15.68
C ALA A 266 4.09 -26.35 16.57
N LEU A 267 4.30 -27.63 16.32
CA LEU A 267 3.71 -28.72 17.12
C LEU A 267 4.37 -28.87 18.48
N ASN A 268 5.64 -28.52 18.62
CA ASN A 268 6.35 -28.62 19.91
C ASN A 268 5.99 -27.48 20.87
N ALA A 269 5.64 -26.31 20.37
CA ALA A 269 5.23 -25.19 21.22
C ALA A 269 3.86 -25.39 21.87
N VAL A 270 2.98 -26.18 21.26
CA VAL A 270 1.65 -26.53 21.81
C VAL A 270 1.75 -27.61 22.89
N SER A 271 2.74 -28.51 22.79
CA SER A 271 2.92 -29.63 23.74
C SER A 271 3.62 -29.23 25.05
N GLU A 272 4.37 -28.13 25.09
CA GLU A 272 5.04 -27.63 26.30
C GLU A 272 4.19 -26.69 27.16
N GLY A 273 3.04 -26.24 26.63
CA GLY A 273 2.09 -25.36 27.36
C GLY A 273 1.08 -26.09 28.25
N THR A 274 1.13 -27.43 28.35
CA THR A 274 0.20 -28.24 29.15
C THR A 274 0.94 -29.10 30.16
N LYS A 275 1.71 -28.44 31.02
CA LYS A 275 2.17 -29.04 32.28
C LYS A 275 2.04 -28.02 33.41
#